data_34e24d6de782c8e13e4dbda9f67b7010
#
_entry.id   34e24d6de782c8e13e4dbda9f67b7010
#
_cell.length_a   1.000
_cell.length_b   1.000
_cell.length_c   1.000
_cell.angle_alpha   90.00
_cell.angle_beta   90.00
_cell.angle_gamma   90.00
#
_symmetry.space_group_name_H-M   'P 1'
#
loop_
_entity.id
_entity.type
_entity.pdbx_description
1 polymer ?
#
loop_
_entity_poly.entity_id
_entity_poly.type
_entity_poly.pdbx_seq_one_letter_code
_entity_poly.pdbx_strand_id
1 'polypeptide(L)'
;MSIPVVLASQSPSRRDVLYTAGVCPIIRVSHVDEPAALERAAAQSGVTVQDLGIEQRVMILAQAKAQAVSRAYRDVAGAADEAHGDQVTAYPLQAVASSRETSEANDDNDNDTKGSEPAERSTFTRDFSGIDVPTASEPIAQVPANRDGIAHSAVGPLIIGCDSMFLFDGECYGKPHDADVAQRRLRAMRGHDGELWTGHCIIDFATEHVSRGASHATVRFGDYSDQEIERYIATGEPLEVAGSFTLEGFGSAFIEGIDGDPHGVMGVSLPLLRHLTAQLDIEWTDLWNVSRGVPAGTSKKDATQPVPPKETVHQPGDGWVSCACGRRHWGTNGAAGVLLARRDPQTGAVSDIVMQHRAVWSAEGGTWGIPGGAIADGESPIEGALRESFEEANITSQDIEVVGSYREEHGPWAYTTVFAFEKPGRRVMPCANDDESLEIEWVPFDQVPDRRLLTALRTDWPNFAARLQKLAASYGVLHAAPGSAAVE
;
A
#
# COMPACT_ATOMS: atom_id res chain seq x y z
N MET A 1 17.15 -4.32 -11.47
CA MET A 1 15.90 -4.50 -10.69
C MET A 1 15.27 -3.13 -10.61
N SER A 2 13.96 -3.04 -10.80
CA SER A 2 13.24 -1.76 -10.64
C SER A 2 13.17 -1.36 -9.18
N ILE A 3 13.14 -0.05 -8.90
CA ILE A 3 12.95 0.48 -7.57
C ILE A 3 11.46 0.34 -7.22
N PRO A 4 11.10 -0.31 -6.11
CA PRO A 4 9.69 -0.42 -5.71
C PRO A 4 9.08 0.93 -5.39
N VAL A 5 7.81 1.11 -5.75
CA VAL A 5 7.03 2.32 -5.47
C VAL A 5 5.83 1.96 -4.59
N VAL A 6 5.66 2.69 -3.50
CA VAL A 6 4.51 2.61 -2.60
C VAL A 6 3.66 3.86 -2.79
N LEU A 7 2.39 3.72 -3.17
CA LEU A 7 1.46 4.84 -3.32
C LEU A 7 0.60 4.97 -2.06
N ALA A 8 0.76 6.07 -1.33
CA ALA A 8 0.02 6.38 -0.11
C ALA A 8 -1.40 6.91 -0.42
N SER A 9 -2.19 6.16 -1.19
CA SER A 9 -3.51 6.60 -1.66
C SER A 9 -4.41 5.41 -2.01
N GLN A 10 -5.72 5.58 -1.77
CA GLN A 10 -6.77 4.65 -2.23
C GLN A 10 -7.30 4.97 -3.63
N SER A 11 -6.90 6.10 -4.23
CA SER A 11 -7.50 6.57 -5.49
C SER A 11 -7.18 5.62 -6.65
N PRO A 12 -8.17 5.00 -7.29
CA PRO A 12 -7.97 4.17 -8.48
C PRO A 12 -7.32 4.96 -9.61
N SER A 13 -7.74 6.21 -9.84
CA SER A 13 -7.22 7.09 -10.89
C SER A 13 -5.71 7.29 -10.76
N ARG A 14 -5.21 7.53 -9.54
CA ARG A 14 -3.76 7.69 -9.29
C ARG A 14 -2.98 6.43 -9.60
N ARG A 15 -3.52 5.29 -9.20
CA ARG A 15 -2.95 3.97 -9.49
C ARG A 15 -2.87 3.73 -11.01
N ASP A 16 -3.97 3.97 -11.71
CA ASP A 16 -4.08 3.72 -13.15
C ASP A 16 -3.15 4.64 -13.97
N VAL A 17 -2.98 5.90 -13.55
CA VAL A 17 -2.01 6.83 -14.15
C VAL A 17 -0.59 6.27 -14.02
N LEU A 18 -0.18 5.83 -12.83
CA LEU A 18 1.15 5.24 -12.62
C LEU A 18 1.32 3.94 -13.41
N TYR A 19 0.33 3.05 -13.36
CA TYR A 19 0.36 1.78 -14.09
C TYR A 19 0.48 1.97 -15.60
N THR A 20 -0.27 2.92 -16.15
CA THR A 20 -0.19 3.27 -17.59
C THR A 20 1.18 3.84 -17.96
N ALA A 21 1.85 4.50 -17.01
CA ALA A 21 3.21 5.02 -17.18
C ALA A 21 4.32 3.98 -16.97
N GLY A 22 3.96 2.70 -16.73
CA GLY A 22 4.92 1.59 -16.57
C GLY A 22 5.32 1.32 -15.13
N VAL A 23 4.69 1.98 -14.16
CA VAL A 23 4.96 1.83 -12.73
C VAL A 23 3.76 1.16 -12.05
N CYS A 24 3.93 -0.09 -11.61
CA CYS A 24 2.95 -0.77 -10.77
C CYS A 24 3.28 -0.47 -9.29
N PRO A 25 2.52 0.38 -8.61
CA PRO A 25 2.78 0.71 -7.23
C PRO A 25 2.18 -0.33 -6.28
N ILE A 26 2.79 -0.49 -5.12
CA ILE A 26 2.17 -1.10 -3.95
C ILE A 26 1.20 -0.06 -3.36
N ILE A 27 -0.05 -0.44 -3.12
CA ILE A 27 -1.05 0.49 -2.60
C ILE A 27 -1.05 0.43 -1.07
N ARG A 28 -0.98 1.60 -0.43
CA ARG A 28 -1.03 1.75 1.02
C ARG A 28 -1.91 2.93 1.41
N VAL A 29 -2.96 2.65 2.14
CA VAL A 29 -3.82 3.71 2.65
C VAL A 29 -3.14 4.39 3.83
N SER A 30 -3.08 5.71 3.79
CA SER A 30 -2.38 6.49 4.82
C SER A 30 -3.18 6.72 6.10
N HIS A 31 -4.53 6.65 6.03
CA HIS A 31 -5.47 6.95 7.14
C HIS A 31 -5.17 8.26 7.88
N VAL A 32 -4.69 9.27 7.15
CA VAL A 32 -4.37 10.59 7.73
C VAL A 32 -5.65 11.35 8.03
N ASP A 33 -5.74 11.88 9.25
CA ASP A 33 -6.72 12.92 9.61
C ASP A 33 -6.28 14.23 8.97
N GLU A 34 -6.85 14.53 7.79
CA GLU A 34 -6.49 15.68 6.96
C GLU A 34 -6.73 17.03 7.67
N PRO A 35 -7.88 17.27 8.31
CA PRO A 35 -8.09 18.48 9.11
C PRO A 35 -7.03 18.66 10.19
N ALA A 36 -6.76 17.64 10.99
CA ALA A 36 -5.77 17.71 12.04
C ALA A 36 -4.34 17.89 11.50
N ALA A 37 -4.02 17.38 10.30
CA ALA A 37 -2.73 17.59 9.66
C ALA A 37 -2.55 19.07 9.25
N LEU A 38 -3.58 19.69 8.66
CA LEU A 38 -3.56 21.11 8.30
C LEU A 38 -3.49 22.01 9.53
N GLU A 39 -4.27 21.72 10.59
CA GLU A 39 -4.23 22.47 11.84
C GLU A 39 -2.85 22.45 12.50
N ARG A 40 -2.21 21.28 12.55
CA ARG A 40 -0.85 21.15 13.08
C ARG A 40 0.17 21.96 12.28
N ALA A 41 0.11 21.89 10.95
CA ALA A 41 1.03 22.62 10.08
C ALA A 41 0.82 24.15 10.19
N ALA A 42 -0.43 24.60 10.24
CA ALA A 42 -0.76 26.02 10.42
C ALA A 42 -0.27 26.52 11.80
N ALA A 43 -0.51 25.78 12.87
CA ALA A 43 -0.04 26.11 14.21
C ALA A 43 1.50 26.21 14.29
N GLN A 44 2.22 25.29 13.65
CA GLN A 44 3.69 25.33 13.57
C GLN A 44 4.21 26.55 12.83
N SER A 45 3.47 27.02 11.83
CA SER A 45 3.82 28.23 11.05
C SER A 45 3.29 29.52 11.68
N GLY A 46 2.57 29.44 12.80
CA GLY A 46 2.00 30.61 13.48
C GLY A 46 0.86 31.29 12.72
N VAL A 47 0.17 30.56 11.85
CA VAL A 47 -0.96 31.04 11.01
C VAL A 47 -2.21 30.20 11.28
N THR A 48 -3.34 30.59 10.69
CA THR A 48 -4.56 29.76 10.70
C THR A 48 -4.64 28.90 9.44
N VAL A 49 -5.48 27.84 9.43
CA VAL A 49 -5.69 27.03 8.24
C VAL A 49 -6.22 27.84 7.06
N GLN A 50 -7.02 28.88 7.33
CA GLN A 50 -7.55 29.79 6.31
C GLN A 50 -6.45 30.61 5.62
N ASP A 51 -5.37 30.90 6.32
CA ASP A 51 -4.23 31.67 5.77
C ASP A 51 -3.32 30.81 4.88
N LEU A 52 -3.46 29.48 4.92
CA LEU A 52 -2.71 28.57 4.04
C LEU A 52 -3.29 28.63 2.62
N GLY A 53 -2.44 28.95 1.65
CA GLY A 53 -2.79 28.86 0.22
C GLY A 53 -3.10 27.41 -0.18
N ILE A 54 -3.85 27.24 -1.27
CA ILE A 54 -4.27 25.91 -1.75
C ILE A 54 -3.07 25.01 -2.08
N GLU A 55 -2.03 25.56 -2.70
CA GLU A 55 -0.77 24.86 -2.99
C GLU A 55 -0.11 24.32 -1.73
N GLN A 56 -0.08 25.11 -0.67
CA GLN A 56 0.47 24.70 0.63
C GLN A 56 -0.34 23.58 1.24
N ARG A 57 -1.66 23.67 1.19
CA ARG A 57 -2.57 22.64 1.75
C ARG A 57 -2.37 21.29 1.06
N VAL A 58 -2.36 21.24 -0.28
CA VAL A 58 -2.16 19.98 -1.00
C VAL A 58 -0.78 19.39 -0.75
N MET A 59 0.26 20.22 -0.60
CA MET A 59 1.61 19.75 -0.27
C MET A 59 1.72 19.22 1.16
N ILE A 60 1.12 19.90 2.14
CA ILE A 60 1.07 19.44 3.53
C ILE A 60 0.39 18.07 3.61
N LEU A 61 -0.75 17.92 2.94
CA LEU A 61 -1.50 16.65 2.96
C LEU A 61 -0.75 15.53 2.22
N ALA A 62 -0.16 15.82 1.07
CA ALA A 62 0.67 14.86 0.35
C ALA A 62 1.84 14.37 1.21
N GLN A 63 2.52 15.28 1.90
CA GLN A 63 3.61 14.95 2.81
C GLN A 63 3.12 14.15 4.02
N ALA A 64 2.01 14.55 4.64
CA ALA A 64 1.45 13.83 5.78
C ALA A 64 1.09 12.38 5.42
N LYS A 65 0.52 12.15 4.21
CA LYS A 65 0.20 10.82 3.69
C LYS A 65 1.46 9.98 3.47
N ALA A 66 2.46 10.52 2.80
CA ALA A 66 3.73 9.81 2.60
C ALA A 66 4.43 9.46 3.93
N GLN A 67 4.46 10.40 4.88
CA GLN A 67 5.06 10.17 6.20
C GLN A 67 4.30 9.14 7.04
N ALA A 68 2.97 9.11 6.96
CA ALA A 68 2.17 8.13 7.68
C ALA A 68 2.48 6.70 7.20
N VAL A 69 2.56 6.51 5.89
CA VAL A 69 2.93 5.23 5.28
C VAL A 69 4.37 4.87 5.58
N SER A 70 5.32 5.82 5.48
CA SER A 70 6.72 5.60 5.83
C SER A 70 6.87 5.11 7.28
N ARG A 71 6.14 5.71 8.23
CA ARG A 71 6.13 5.27 9.63
C ARG A 71 5.58 3.86 9.76
N ALA A 72 4.44 3.56 9.10
CA ALA A 72 3.85 2.21 9.16
C ALA A 72 4.82 1.13 8.67
N TYR A 73 5.57 1.38 7.59
CA TYR A 73 6.60 0.45 7.11
C TYR A 73 7.75 0.25 8.11
N ARG A 74 8.15 1.31 8.82
CA ARG A 74 9.17 1.18 9.88
C ARG A 74 8.65 0.41 11.09
N ASP A 75 7.40 0.64 11.46
CA ASP A 75 6.74 -0.11 12.54
C ASP A 75 6.66 -1.60 12.18
N VAL A 76 6.36 -1.94 10.92
CA VAL A 76 6.36 -3.32 10.41
C VAL A 76 7.77 -3.92 10.48
N ALA A 77 8.78 -3.20 9.99
CA ALA A 77 10.16 -3.65 10.04
C ALA A 77 10.63 -3.85 11.48
N GLY A 78 10.36 -2.88 12.37
CA GLY A 78 10.67 -3.00 13.80
C GLY A 78 9.96 -4.18 14.46
N ALA A 79 8.67 -4.39 14.19
CA ALA A 79 7.92 -5.53 14.72
C ALA A 79 8.43 -6.87 14.17
N ALA A 80 8.90 -6.91 12.92
CA ALA A 80 9.51 -8.10 12.35
C ALA A 80 10.87 -8.42 12.98
N ASP A 81 11.67 -7.39 13.33
CA ASP A 81 12.95 -7.54 14.02
C ASP A 81 12.77 -7.96 15.48
N GLU A 82 11.74 -7.43 16.14
CA GLU A 82 11.40 -7.78 17.53
C GLU A 82 10.63 -9.09 17.64
N ALA A 83 10.25 -9.70 16.51
CA ALA A 83 9.45 -10.91 16.50
C ALA A 83 10.14 -12.05 17.28
N HIS A 84 9.53 -12.43 18.36
CA HIS A 84 9.97 -13.53 19.21
C HIS A 84 9.15 -14.77 18.87
N GLY A 85 9.76 -15.93 18.96
CA GLY A 85 9.05 -17.18 18.90
C GLY A 85 9.72 -18.28 18.07
N ASP A 86 9.24 -19.48 18.28
CA ASP A 86 9.72 -20.67 17.57
C ASP A 86 9.41 -20.57 16.08
N GLN A 87 10.42 -20.59 15.24
CA GLN A 87 10.25 -20.91 13.83
C GLN A 87 10.20 -22.43 13.67
N VAL A 88 9.13 -22.94 13.07
CA VAL A 88 9.01 -24.35 12.75
C VAL A 88 8.93 -24.48 11.24
N THR A 89 9.87 -25.24 10.68
CA THR A 89 9.82 -25.63 9.27
C THR A 89 9.09 -26.96 9.19
N ALA A 90 7.93 -27.00 8.54
CA ALA A 90 7.21 -28.21 8.27
C ALA A 90 7.48 -28.68 6.85
N TYR A 91 7.59 -30.00 6.73
CA TYR A 91 7.85 -30.69 5.48
C TYR A 91 9.14 -30.27 4.79
N PRO A 92 10.29 -30.84 5.15
CA PRO A 92 11.40 -30.86 4.23
C PRO A 92 11.02 -31.82 3.09
N LEU A 93 10.37 -31.33 2.05
CA LEU A 93 10.47 -31.97 0.76
C LEU A 93 11.96 -31.93 0.44
N GLN A 94 12.57 -33.13 0.34
CA GLN A 94 13.98 -33.28 0.06
C GLN A 94 14.37 -32.27 -1.01
N ALA A 95 15.25 -31.34 -0.66
CA ALA A 95 15.77 -30.37 -1.57
C ALA A 95 16.36 -31.13 -2.76
N VAL A 96 15.70 -31.06 -3.90
CA VAL A 96 16.34 -31.38 -5.17
C VAL A 96 17.38 -30.30 -5.34
N ALA A 97 18.63 -30.66 -5.11
CA ALA A 97 19.77 -29.80 -5.27
C ALA A 97 19.75 -29.24 -6.70
N SER A 98 19.31 -27.99 -6.87
CA SER A 98 19.53 -27.27 -8.10
C SER A 98 20.98 -26.84 -8.09
N SER A 99 21.81 -27.59 -8.80
CA SER A 99 23.15 -27.16 -9.20
C SER A 99 23.00 -25.89 -10.05
N ARG A 100 23.17 -24.73 -9.42
CA ARG A 100 23.47 -23.49 -10.13
C ARG A 100 24.93 -23.58 -10.52
N GLU A 101 25.20 -23.97 -11.77
CA GLU A 101 26.47 -23.72 -12.41
C GLU A 101 26.66 -22.21 -12.53
N THR A 102 27.63 -21.71 -11.78
CA THR A 102 28.16 -20.36 -11.96
C THR A 102 28.99 -20.36 -13.26
N SER A 103 28.42 -19.80 -14.33
CA SER A 103 29.21 -19.42 -15.49
C SER A 103 29.89 -18.08 -15.20
N GLU A 104 31.16 -18.14 -14.82
CA GLU A 104 32.04 -17.00 -14.93
C GLU A 104 32.27 -16.71 -16.43
N ALA A 105 31.88 -15.55 -16.87
CA ALA A 105 32.31 -14.97 -18.12
C ALA A 105 33.13 -13.71 -17.80
N ASN A 106 34.43 -13.85 -17.92
CA ASN A 106 35.32 -12.72 -18.14
C ASN A 106 34.98 -12.07 -19.45
N ASP A 107 34.90 -10.79 -19.49
CA ASP A 107 35.37 -10.01 -20.61
C ASP A 107 35.83 -8.61 -20.19
N ASP A 108 37.09 -8.40 -20.49
CA ASP A 108 37.83 -7.14 -20.43
C ASP A 108 37.37 -6.22 -21.58
N ASN A 109 37.45 -4.97 -21.33
CA ASN A 109 38.00 -3.91 -22.19
C ASN A 109 37.11 -2.72 -22.55
N ASP A 110 37.74 -1.62 -22.27
CA ASP A 110 38.00 -0.36 -22.97
C ASP A 110 36.96 0.80 -22.84
N ASN A 111 37.44 1.71 -22.04
CA ASN A 111 37.75 3.11 -22.27
C ASN A 111 37.08 3.81 -23.45
N ASP A 112 36.15 4.73 -23.20
CA ASP A 112 36.22 6.04 -23.88
C ASP A 112 35.48 7.15 -23.08
N THR A 113 36.33 8.07 -22.55
CA THR A 113 35.93 9.33 -21.97
C THR A 113 35.54 10.32 -23.06
N LYS A 114 34.30 10.75 -23.11
CA LYS A 114 33.95 12.08 -23.69
C LYS A 114 32.92 12.77 -22.81
N GLY A 115 33.38 13.87 -22.24
CA GLY A 115 32.58 14.80 -21.47
C GLY A 115 31.47 15.40 -22.32
N SER A 116 30.27 15.38 -21.77
CA SER A 116 29.18 16.23 -22.19
C SER A 116 28.88 17.21 -21.05
N GLU A 117 28.88 18.49 -21.36
CA GLU A 117 28.50 19.57 -20.49
C GLU A 117 27.09 19.34 -19.91
N PRO A 118 26.84 19.78 -18.66
CA PRO A 118 25.53 19.63 -18.04
C PRO A 118 24.53 20.54 -18.77
N ALA A 119 23.51 19.94 -19.35
CA ALA A 119 22.35 20.64 -19.86
C ALA A 119 21.73 21.52 -18.75
N GLU A 120 21.49 22.80 -19.06
CA GLU A 120 20.84 23.75 -18.17
C GLU A 120 19.56 23.13 -17.58
N ARG A 121 19.53 23.03 -16.24
CA ARG A 121 18.36 22.56 -15.49
C ARG A 121 17.26 23.60 -15.67
N SER A 122 16.23 23.24 -16.40
CA SER A 122 14.97 23.98 -16.45
C SER A 122 14.38 23.99 -15.04
N THR A 123 14.40 25.16 -14.41
CA THR A 123 13.91 25.38 -13.06
C THR A 123 12.39 25.46 -13.04
N PHE A 124 11.72 24.31 -12.87
CA PHE A 124 10.34 24.25 -12.42
C PHE A 124 10.25 24.16 -10.89
N THR A 125 11.26 24.63 -10.20
CA THR A 125 11.26 24.80 -8.74
C THR A 125 10.83 26.21 -8.42
N ARG A 126 9.54 26.43 -8.13
CA ARG A 126 9.21 27.55 -7.25
C ARG A 126 9.80 27.21 -5.89
N ASP A 127 10.75 28.04 -5.49
CA ASP A 127 11.35 27.97 -4.17
C ASP A 127 10.28 28.32 -3.12
N PHE A 128 9.90 27.33 -2.31
CA PHE A 128 8.99 27.51 -1.18
C PHE A 128 9.73 27.84 0.11
N SER A 129 10.86 28.53 0.01
CA SER A 129 11.74 28.90 1.12
C SER A 129 11.12 29.83 2.18
N GLY A 130 9.81 30.00 2.20
CA GLY A 130 9.10 30.84 3.19
C GLY A 130 8.21 30.06 4.16
N ILE A 131 8.06 28.74 4.03
CA ILE A 131 7.28 27.93 4.95
C ILE A 131 8.16 26.77 5.37
N ASP A 132 8.61 26.83 6.63
CA ASP A 132 9.11 25.66 7.34
C ASP A 132 7.95 24.69 7.55
N VAL A 133 7.60 23.97 6.46
CA VAL A 133 6.94 22.69 6.66
C VAL A 133 7.98 21.83 7.36
N PRO A 134 7.73 21.35 8.59
CA PRO A 134 8.76 20.65 9.31
C PRO A 134 9.29 19.53 8.43
N THR A 135 10.49 19.73 7.89
CA THR A 135 11.34 18.62 7.52
C THR A 135 11.37 17.75 8.77
N ALA A 136 11.14 16.46 8.61
CA ALA A 136 11.24 15.52 9.73
C ALA A 136 12.64 15.70 10.35
N SER A 137 12.75 16.62 11.31
CA SER A 137 13.99 16.96 12.01
C SER A 137 14.17 16.16 13.28
N GLU A 138 13.38 15.13 13.49
CA GLU A 138 13.75 14.07 14.41
C GLU A 138 14.53 13.03 13.60
N PRO A 139 15.79 12.73 14.02
CA PRO A 139 16.51 11.63 13.41
C PRO A 139 15.69 10.37 13.66
N ILE A 140 15.06 9.88 12.60
CA ILE A 140 14.38 8.62 12.64
C ILE A 140 15.49 7.61 12.91
N ALA A 141 15.32 6.80 13.96
CA ALA A 141 16.32 5.85 14.39
C ALA A 141 16.86 5.09 13.18
N GLN A 142 18.19 5.16 12.97
CA GLN A 142 18.83 4.50 11.84
C GLN A 142 18.47 3.02 11.91
N VAL A 143 17.79 2.53 10.88
CA VAL A 143 17.62 1.10 10.67
C VAL A 143 19.04 0.52 10.59
N PRO A 144 19.44 -0.45 11.42
CA PRO A 144 20.78 -1.01 11.37
C PRO A 144 21.07 -1.53 9.96
N ALA A 145 22.17 -1.07 9.36
CA ALA A 145 22.58 -1.39 7.99
C ALA A 145 23.04 -2.85 7.78
N ASN A 146 22.67 -3.78 8.63
CA ASN A 146 23.11 -5.17 8.59
C ASN A 146 21.94 -6.11 8.88
N ARG A 147 21.17 -6.40 7.84
CA ARG A 147 20.43 -7.65 7.76
C ARG A 147 21.16 -8.56 6.76
N ASP A 148 21.70 -9.63 7.27
CA ASP A 148 22.21 -10.84 6.62
C ASP A 148 22.48 -10.77 5.10
N GLY A 149 23.56 -10.09 4.69
CA GLY A 149 24.23 -10.36 3.42
C GLY A 149 23.46 -10.03 2.12
N ILE A 150 22.24 -9.55 2.18
CA ILE A 150 21.53 -9.01 1.03
C ILE A 150 21.93 -7.54 0.91
N ALA A 151 22.69 -7.23 -0.13
CA ALA A 151 22.94 -5.84 -0.49
C ALA A 151 21.57 -5.21 -0.82
N HIS A 152 20.96 -4.54 0.16
CA HIS A 152 19.83 -3.69 -0.10
C HIS A 152 20.26 -2.65 -1.14
N SER A 153 19.47 -2.46 -2.17
CA SER A 153 19.61 -1.31 -3.06
C SER A 153 19.76 -0.07 -2.16
N ALA A 154 20.76 0.76 -2.41
CA ALA A 154 21.00 1.96 -1.62
C ALA A 154 19.86 3.00 -1.75
N VAL A 155 18.77 2.64 -2.44
CA VAL A 155 17.63 3.49 -2.80
C VAL A 155 16.35 2.68 -2.72
N GLY A 156 15.30 3.28 -2.18
CA GLY A 156 13.94 2.76 -2.16
C GLY A 156 13.59 1.80 -1.00
N PRO A 157 12.32 1.39 -0.90
CA PRO A 157 11.20 1.79 -1.77
C PRO A 157 10.91 3.29 -1.75
N LEU A 158 10.34 3.82 -2.84
CA LEU A 158 9.87 5.19 -2.89
C LEU A 158 8.42 5.28 -2.42
N ILE A 159 8.17 6.08 -1.41
CA ILE A 159 6.82 6.30 -0.88
C ILE A 159 6.27 7.59 -1.46
N ILE A 160 5.20 7.50 -2.25
CA ILE A 160 4.58 8.63 -2.93
C ILE A 160 3.25 8.98 -2.25
N GLY A 161 3.18 10.16 -1.66
CA GLY A 161 1.94 10.76 -1.18
C GLY A 161 1.43 11.81 -2.17
N CYS A 162 0.12 11.80 -2.43
CA CYS A 162 -0.54 12.80 -3.27
C CYS A 162 -1.83 13.28 -2.62
N ASP A 163 -2.12 14.57 -2.79
CA ASP A 163 -3.41 15.15 -2.41
C ASP A 163 -3.87 16.17 -3.46
N SER A 164 -5.18 16.23 -3.72
CA SER A 164 -5.75 17.09 -4.75
C SER A 164 -6.90 17.94 -4.22
N MET A 165 -6.92 19.21 -4.58
CA MET A 165 -7.99 20.15 -4.27
C MET A 165 -8.41 20.89 -5.53
N PHE A 166 -9.71 21.08 -5.71
CA PHE A 166 -10.28 21.87 -6.78
C PHE A 166 -10.74 23.22 -6.25
N LEU A 167 -10.24 24.30 -6.85
CA LEU A 167 -10.59 25.66 -6.52
C LEU A 167 -11.52 26.23 -7.60
N PHE A 168 -12.68 26.73 -7.18
CA PHE A 168 -13.62 27.40 -8.05
C PHE A 168 -14.20 28.62 -7.35
N ASP A 169 -14.13 29.78 -8.02
CA ASP A 169 -14.60 31.07 -7.49
C ASP A 169 -14.12 31.40 -6.06
N GLY A 170 -12.85 31.06 -5.79
CA GLY A 170 -12.20 31.27 -4.49
C GLY A 170 -12.55 30.25 -3.41
N GLU A 171 -13.39 29.25 -3.70
CA GLU A 171 -13.76 28.18 -2.78
C GLU A 171 -13.13 26.84 -3.17
N CYS A 172 -12.66 26.09 -2.17
CA CYS A 172 -12.14 24.74 -2.37
C CYS A 172 -13.30 23.71 -2.38
N TYR A 173 -13.47 23.01 -3.48
CA TYR A 173 -14.46 21.97 -3.62
C TYR A 173 -13.82 20.59 -3.36
N GLY A 174 -14.08 20.03 -2.18
CA GLY A 174 -13.78 18.62 -1.88
C GLY A 174 -14.82 17.67 -2.50
N LYS A 175 -14.85 16.42 -2.07
CA LYS A 175 -15.90 15.46 -2.46
C LYS A 175 -17.26 15.95 -1.97
N PRO A 176 -18.30 15.98 -2.80
CA PRO A 176 -19.63 16.44 -2.38
C PRO A 176 -20.37 15.45 -1.48
N HIS A 177 -20.21 14.14 -1.68
CA HIS A 177 -20.93 13.05 -1.00
C HIS A 177 -22.47 13.14 -1.04
N ASP A 178 -23.00 14.19 -1.64
CA ASP A 178 -24.43 14.52 -1.69
C ASP A 178 -24.80 15.01 -3.10
N ALA A 179 -25.92 14.50 -3.62
CA ALA A 179 -26.38 14.78 -4.99
C ALA A 179 -26.74 16.25 -5.19
N ASP A 180 -27.38 16.90 -4.20
CA ASP A 180 -27.79 18.30 -4.30
C ASP A 180 -26.56 19.22 -4.25
N VAL A 181 -25.54 18.85 -3.49
CA VAL A 181 -24.26 19.58 -3.47
C VAL A 181 -23.58 19.45 -4.82
N ALA A 182 -23.47 18.24 -5.38
CA ALA A 182 -22.90 18.00 -6.69
C ALA A 182 -23.63 18.80 -7.78
N GLN A 183 -24.97 18.80 -7.75
CA GLN A 183 -25.79 19.54 -8.72
C GLN A 183 -25.53 21.04 -8.68
N ARG A 184 -25.49 21.64 -7.48
CA ARG A 184 -25.18 23.07 -7.34
C ARG A 184 -23.79 23.43 -7.89
N ARG A 185 -22.78 22.60 -7.58
CA ARG A 185 -21.41 22.77 -8.05
C ARG A 185 -21.30 22.67 -9.57
N LEU A 186 -21.84 21.59 -10.15
CA LEU A 186 -21.82 21.39 -11.60
C LEU A 186 -22.52 22.53 -12.34
N ARG A 187 -23.65 23.04 -11.84
CA ARG A 187 -24.32 24.22 -12.41
C ARG A 187 -23.46 25.48 -12.32
N ALA A 188 -22.74 25.69 -11.22
CA ALA A 188 -21.88 26.84 -11.05
C ALA A 188 -20.66 26.79 -11.97
N MET A 189 -20.08 25.59 -12.18
CA MET A 189 -18.90 25.38 -13.02
C MET A 189 -19.19 25.44 -14.52
N ARG A 190 -20.42 25.23 -14.96
CA ARG A 190 -20.85 25.23 -16.36
C ARG A 190 -20.38 26.48 -17.10
N GLY A 191 -19.61 26.29 -18.18
CA GLY A 191 -19.08 27.37 -19.03
C GLY A 191 -18.02 28.24 -18.36
N HIS A 192 -17.46 27.81 -17.23
CA HIS A 192 -16.43 28.54 -16.51
C HIS A 192 -15.17 27.72 -16.34
N ASP A 193 -14.09 28.36 -15.90
CA ASP A 193 -12.82 27.76 -15.61
C ASP A 193 -12.68 27.54 -14.10
N GLY A 194 -12.05 26.42 -13.71
CA GLY A 194 -11.66 26.14 -12.33
C GLY A 194 -10.22 25.67 -12.28
N GLU A 195 -9.62 25.68 -11.11
CA GLU A 195 -8.22 25.29 -10.91
C GLU A 195 -8.11 24.01 -10.11
N LEU A 196 -7.37 23.02 -10.62
CA LEU A 196 -7.05 21.83 -9.86
C LEU A 196 -5.58 21.85 -9.45
N TRP A 197 -5.36 21.70 -8.17
CA TRP A 197 -4.05 21.64 -7.55
C TRP A 197 -3.81 20.24 -6.99
N THR A 198 -2.64 19.67 -7.29
CA THR A 198 -2.23 18.37 -6.74
C THR A 198 -0.85 18.45 -6.15
N GLY A 199 -0.75 18.22 -4.83
CA GLY A 199 0.51 18.12 -4.11
C GLY A 199 1.10 16.72 -4.23
N HIS A 200 2.43 16.66 -4.28
CA HIS A 200 3.19 15.41 -4.35
C HIS A 200 4.32 15.45 -3.32
N CYS A 201 4.55 14.33 -2.67
CA CYS A 201 5.68 14.12 -1.79
C CYS A 201 6.25 12.73 -2.05
N ILE A 202 7.54 12.64 -2.31
CA ILE A 202 8.28 11.39 -2.44
C ILE A 202 9.24 11.29 -1.26
N ILE A 203 9.20 10.16 -0.57
CA ILE A 203 10.17 9.79 0.47
C ILE A 203 10.92 8.56 -0.04
N ASP A 204 12.23 8.66 -0.16
CA ASP A 204 13.09 7.50 -0.29
C ASP A 204 13.23 6.85 1.08
N PHE A 205 12.67 5.67 1.25
CA PHE A 205 12.62 4.98 2.55
C PHE A 205 14.00 4.59 3.07
N ALA A 206 14.95 4.28 2.17
CA ALA A 206 16.31 3.87 2.55
C ALA A 206 17.17 5.05 3.01
N THR A 207 17.08 6.19 2.33
CA THR A 207 17.95 7.36 2.60
C THR A 207 17.25 8.45 3.42
N GLU A 208 15.92 8.34 3.59
CA GLU A 208 15.06 9.35 4.24
C GLU A 208 15.01 10.71 3.52
N HIS A 209 15.57 10.79 2.33
CA HIS A 209 15.48 12.00 1.54
C HIS A 209 14.05 12.23 1.06
N VAL A 210 13.65 13.48 1.07
CA VAL A 210 12.30 13.91 0.69
C VAL A 210 12.36 14.88 -0.46
N SER A 211 11.55 14.65 -1.48
CA SER A 211 11.31 15.58 -2.58
C SER A 211 9.82 15.87 -2.68
N ARG A 212 9.44 17.12 -2.92
CA ARG A 212 8.03 17.54 -2.94
C ARG A 212 7.78 18.69 -3.90
N GLY A 213 6.54 18.77 -4.37
CA GLY A 213 6.09 19.81 -5.27
C GLY A 213 4.58 19.75 -5.49
N ALA A 214 4.04 20.77 -6.13
CA ALA A 214 2.63 20.79 -6.53
C ALA A 214 2.51 20.99 -8.05
N SER A 215 1.55 20.34 -8.67
CA SER A 215 1.08 20.59 -10.02
C SER A 215 -0.20 21.41 -9.97
N HIS A 216 -0.38 22.24 -11.00
CA HIS A 216 -1.55 23.07 -11.19
C HIS A 216 -2.05 22.92 -12.62
N ALA A 217 -3.36 22.86 -12.79
CA ALA A 217 -4.01 22.90 -14.09
C ALA A 217 -5.32 23.69 -14.03
N THR A 218 -5.58 24.49 -15.06
CA THR A 218 -6.88 25.11 -15.28
C THR A 218 -7.77 24.18 -16.10
N VAL A 219 -8.96 23.87 -15.58
CA VAL A 219 -9.96 23.02 -16.22
C VAL A 219 -11.09 23.89 -16.75
N ARG A 220 -11.32 23.85 -18.05
CA ARG A 220 -12.42 24.58 -18.72
C ARG A 220 -13.61 23.67 -18.89
N PHE A 221 -14.74 24.05 -18.29
CA PHE A 221 -16.00 23.32 -18.39
C PHE A 221 -16.84 23.82 -19.56
N GLY A 222 -17.47 22.87 -20.25
CA GLY A 222 -18.41 23.15 -21.34
C GLY A 222 -19.76 23.67 -20.88
N ASP A 223 -20.59 24.07 -21.86
CA ASP A 223 -21.98 24.48 -21.62
C ASP A 223 -22.91 23.26 -21.72
N TYR A 224 -22.98 22.48 -20.64
CA TYR A 224 -23.81 21.29 -20.53
C TYR A 224 -25.16 21.59 -19.87
N SER A 225 -26.21 20.85 -20.24
CA SER A 225 -27.58 21.05 -19.78
C SER A 225 -27.83 20.51 -18.36
N ASP A 226 -28.91 20.98 -17.73
CA ASP A 226 -29.38 20.44 -16.44
C ASP A 226 -29.72 18.94 -16.53
N GLN A 227 -30.20 18.47 -17.68
CA GLN A 227 -30.51 17.06 -17.89
C GLN A 227 -29.24 16.20 -17.92
N GLU A 228 -28.13 16.71 -18.49
CA GLU A 228 -26.83 16.03 -18.47
C GLU A 228 -26.27 15.99 -17.07
N ILE A 229 -26.38 17.07 -16.28
CA ILE A 229 -26.01 17.09 -14.87
C ILE A 229 -26.75 16.02 -14.08
N GLU A 230 -28.08 15.93 -14.22
CA GLU A 230 -28.90 14.94 -13.53
C GLU A 230 -28.48 13.49 -13.87
N ARG A 231 -28.24 13.22 -15.15
CA ARG A 231 -27.77 11.90 -15.61
C ARG A 231 -26.37 11.57 -15.10
N TYR A 232 -25.48 12.56 -15.08
CA TYR A 232 -24.13 12.38 -14.55
C TYR A 232 -24.15 12.09 -13.06
N ILE A 233 -24.93 12.83 -12.27
CA ILE A 233 -25.10 12.57 -10.84
C ILE A 233 -25.68 11.17 -10.58
N ALA A 234 -26.60 10.72 -11.43
CA ALA A 234 -27.21 9.39 -11.32
C ALA A 234 -26.22 8.24 -11.52
N THR A 235 -25.05 8.48 -12.12
CA THR A 235 -23.95 7.48 -12.18
C THR A 235 -23.25 7.26 -10.84
N GLY A 236 -23.37 8.19 -9.90
CA GLY A 236 -22.64 8.20 -8.64
C GLY A 236 -21.22 8.75 -8.75
N GLU A 237 -20.62 8.79 -9.94
CA GLU A 237 -19.22 9.18 -10.16
C GLU A 237 -18.85 10.55 -9.54
N PRO A 238 -19.63 11.65 -9.75
CA PRO A 238 -19.27 12.96 -9.23
C PRO A 238 -19.30 13.08 -7.70
N LEU A 239 -19.89 12.11 -7.00
CA LEU A 239 -20.09 12.19 -5.55
C LEU A 239 -18.80 11.89 -4.76
N GLU A 240 -17.90 11.10 -5.34
CA GLU A 240 -16.71 10.57 -4.68
C GLU A 240 -15.40 11.23 -5.13
N VAL A 241 -15.47 12.33 -5.87
CA VAL A 241 -14.28 13.02 -6.41
C VAL A 241 -14.27 14.51 -6.06
N ALA A 242 -13.07 15.07 -5.85
CA ALA A 242 -12.90 16.50 -5.63
C ALA A 242 -13.35 17.29 -6.86
N GLY A 243 -14.08 18.39 -6.64
CA GLY A 243 -14.63 19.21 -7.73
C GLY A 243 -15.88 18.60 -8.42
N SER A 244 -16.31 17.40 -8.03
CA SER A 244 -17.49 16.72 -8.61
C SER A 244 -17.36 16.40 -10.10
N PHE A 245 -16.17 16.14 -10.60
CA PHE A 245 -15.90 15.72 -11.99
C PHE A 245 -14.70 14.78 -12.07
N THR A 246 -14.63 14.01 -13.15
CA THR A 246 -13.47 13.18 -13.51
C THR A 246 -13.00 13.53 -14.93
N LEU A 247 -11.72 13.30 -15.20
CA LEU A 247 -11.16 13.43 -16.55
C LEU A 247 -11.15 12.07 -17.28
N GLU A 248 -11.09 10.99 -16.52
CA GLU A 248 -10.99 9.62 -17.02
C GLU A 248 -12.32 8.87 -17.13
N GLY A 249 -13.42 9.45 -16.61
CA GLY A 249 -14.74 8.82 -16.55
C GLY A 249 -15.80 9.54 -17.37
N PHE A 250 -17.06 9.43 -16.93
CA PHE A 250 -18.22 10.08 -17.59
C PHE A 250 -18.09 11.60 -17.59
N GLY A 251 -17.45 12.19 -16.56
CA GLY A 251 -17.23 13.63 -16.44
C GLY A 251 -16.37 14.22 -17.54
N SER A 252 -15.55 13.41 -18.22
CA SER A 252 -14.64 13.86 -19.27
C SER A 252 -15.34 14.58 -20.44
N ALA A 253 -16.58 14.17 -20.74
CA ALA A 253 -17.38 14.76 -21.80
C ALA A 253 -17.79 16.22 -21.51
N PHE A 254 -17.70 16.68 -20.27
CA PHE A 254 -18.06 18.03 -19.83
C PHE A 254 -16.87 18.97 -19.76
N ILE A 255 -15.66 18.50 -20.10
CA ILE A 255 -14.42 19.26 -20.06
C ILE A 255 -14.00 19.61 -21.49
N GLU A 256 -14.00 20.89 -21.84
CA GLU A 256 -13.61 21.37 -23.15
C GLU A 256 -12.09 21.56 -23.31
N GLY A 257 -11.38 21.68 -22.20
CA GLY A 257 -9.93 21.83 -22.27
C GLY A 257 -9.25 21.91 -20.92
N ILE A 258 -7.97 21.63 -20.94
CA ILE A 258 -7.07 21.70 -19.78
C ILE A 258 -5.86 22.53 -20.19
N ASP A 259 -5.50 23.52 -19.37
CA ASP A 259 -4.24 24.25 -19.46
C ASP A 259 -3.36 23.85 -18.28
N GLY A 260 -2.33 23.07 -18.55
CA GLY A 260 -1.48 22.42 -17.55
C GLY A 260 -1.36 20.90 -17.77
N ASP A 261 -1.04 20.16 -16.71
CA ASP A 261 -0.85 18.70 -16.79
C ASP A 261 -2.17 17.93 -16.55
N PRO A 262 -2.71 17.22 -17.56
CA PRO A 262 -3.92 16.44 -17.40
C PRO A 262 -3.79 15.29 -16.38
N HIS A 263 -2.60 14.69 -16.23
CA HIS A 263 -2.39 13.66 -15.20
C HIS A 263 -2.46 14.26 -13.78
N GLY A 264 -2.01 15.51 -13.62
CA GLY A 264 -2.19 16.25 -12.38
C GLY A 264 -3.67 16.45 -12.02
N VAL A 265 -4.55 16.61 -13.04
CA VAL A 265 -6.02 16.66 -12.84
C VAL A 265 -6.55 15.30 -12.37
N MET A 266 -6.01 14.19 -12.86
CA MET A 266 -6.32 12.83 -12.39
C MET A 266 -5.68 12.50 -11.02
N GLY A 267 -4.92 13.45 -10.45
CA GLY A 267 -4.37 13.38 -9.10
C GLY A 267 -2.93 12.90 -8.98
N VAL A 268 -2.22 12.69 -10.09
CA VAL A 268 -0.78 12.36 -10.13
C VAL A 268 -0.12 12.97 -11.35
N SER A 269 0.69 14.00 -11.16
CA SER A 269 1.47 14.61 -12.26
C SER A 269 2.71 13.77 -12.57
N LEU A 270 2.70 13.07 -13.67
CA LEU A 270 3.85 12.27 -14.13
C LEU A 270 5.08 13.14 -14.46
N PRO A 271 4.96 14.28 -15.15
CA PRO A 271 6.10 15.19 -15.37
C PRO A 271 6.71 15.67 -14.06
N LEU A 272 5.87 16.04 -13.08
CA LEU A 272 6.36 16.49 -11.78
C LEU A 272 7.04 15.35 -11.02
N LEU A 273 6.43 14.16 -10.96
CA LEU A 273 7.07 13.01 -10.30
C LEU A 273 8.44 12.70 -10.90
N ARG A 274 8.58 12.75 -12.24
CA ARG A 274 9.87 12.59 -12.90
C ARG A 274 10.91 13.64 -12.44
N HIS A 275 10.51 14.89 -12.22
CA HIS A 275 11.41 15.90 -11.68
C HIS A 275 11.74 15.65 -10.21
N LEU A 276 10.75 15.22 -9.42
CA LEU A 276 10.96 14.95 -8.00
C LEU A 276 11.85 13.71 -7.77
N THR A 277 11.75 12.68 -8.61
CA THR A 277 12.67 11.52 -8.56
C THR A 277 14.08 11.93 -8.95
N ALA A 278 14.25 12.77 -9.97
CA ALA A 278 15.56 13.28 -10.37
C ALA A 278 16.24 14.12 -9.26
N GLN A 279 15.48 14.79 -8.38
CA GLN A 279 16.03 15.48 -7.20
C GLN A 279 16.59 14.51 -6.14
N LEU A 280 16.17 13.26 -6.19
CA LEU A 280 16.65 12.15 -5.35
C LEU A 280 17.74 11.33 -6.05
N ASP A 281 18.28 11.82 -7.18
CA ASP A 281 19.24 11.12 -8.03
C ASP A 281 18.73 9.79 -8.59
N ILE A 282 17.39 9.69 -8.82
CA ILE A 282 16.72 8.50 -9.35
C ILE A 282 16.18 8.81 -10.74
N GLU A 283 16.52 7.98 -11.73
CA GLU A 283 15.92 8.07 -13.05
C GLU A 283 14.50 7.48 -13.06
N TRP A 284 13.57 8.17 -13.70
CA TRP A 284 12.18 7.70 -13.82
C TRP A 284 12.06 6.28 -14.39
N THR A 285 12.95 5.91 -15.29
CA THR A 285 12.99 4.59 -15.92
C THR A 285 13.36 3.46 -14.97
N ASP A 286 14.02 3.77 -13.86
CA ASP A 286 14.36 2.79 -12.83
C ASP A 286 13.12 2.32 -12.03
N LEU A 287 12.01 3.05 -12.15
CA LEU A 287 10.74 2.67 -11.53
C LEU A 287 9.91 1.71 -12.39
N TRP A 288 10.26 1.52 -13.67
CA TRP A 288 9.47 0.67 -14.56
C TRP A 288 9.54 -0.79 -14.16
N ASN A 289 8.40 -1.32 -13.73
CA ASN A 289 8.21 -2.70 -13.31
C ASN A 289 7.04 -3.39 -14.03
N VAL A 290 6.34 -2.69 -14.93
CA VAL A 290 5.31 -3.27 -15.79
C VAL A 290 5.95 -3.78 -17.08
N SER A 291 6.05 -5.10 -17.22
CA SER A 291 6.43 -5.72 -18.48
C SER A 291 5.29 -5.58 -19.48
N ARG A 292 5.39 -4.65 -20.42
CA ARG A 292 4.57 -4.67 -21.62
C ARG A 292 5.10 -5.77 -22.55
N GLY A 293 5.04 -7.02 -22.09
CA GLY A 293 5.27 -8.17 -22.96
C GLY A 293 4.26 -8.14 -24.09
N VAL A 294 4.74 -8.42 -25.32
CA VAL A 294 3.86 -8.85 -26.41
C VAL A 294 2.85 -9.83 -25.80
N PRO A 295 1.52 -9.66 -25.99
CA PRO A 295 0.56 -10.60 -25.45
C PRO A 295 1.01 -12.01 -25.86
N ALA A 296 1.50 -12.79 -24.92
CA ALA A 296 1.79 -14.19 -25.14
C ALA A 296 0.48 -14.75 -25.67
N GLY A 297 0.52 -15.26 -26.91
CA GLY A 297 -0.68 -15.66 -27.62
C GLY A 297 -1.57 -16.42 -26.66
N THR A 298 -2.78 -15.94 -26.48
CA THR A 298 -3.77 -16.47 -25.58
C THR A 298 -3.94 -17.96 -25.87
N SER A 299 -3.30 -18.77 -25.04
CA SER A 299 -3.54 -20.20 -25.05
C SER A 299 -4.99 -20.39 -24.65
N LYS A 300 -5.81 -20.86 -25.58
CA LYS A 300 -7.25 -21.13 -25.38
C LYS A 300 -7.57 -22.17 -24.30
N LYS A 301 -6.63 -22.50 -23.41
CA LYS A 301 -6.79 -23.54 -22.39
C LYS A 301 -7.15 -23.04 -21.00
N ASP A 302 -7.14 -21.74 -20.72
CA ASP A 302 -7.42 -21.20 -19.38
C ASP A 302 -8.76 -20.46 -19.25
N ALA A 303 -9.73 -20.75 -20.12
CA ALA A 303 -11.04 -20.09 -20.13
C ALA A 303 -11.97 -20.45 -18.95
N THR A 304 -11.50 -21.14 -17.91
CA THR A 304 -12.33 -21.59 -16.78
C THR A 304 -11.90 -21.05 -15.41
N GLN A 305 -10.86 -20.23 -15.32
CA GLN A 305 -10.53 -19.55 -14.08
C GLN A 305 -11.28 -18.22 -13.99
N PRO A 306 -11.88 -17.89 -12.82
CA PRO A 306 -12.46 -16.56 -12.60
C PRO A 306 -11.39 -15.51 -12.88
N VAL A 307 -11.68 -14.58 -13.77
CA VAL A 307 -10.78 -13.48 -14.09
C VAL A 307 -10.91 -12.46 -12.95
N PRO A 308 -9.80 -12.02 -12.31
CA PRO A 308 -9.84 -10.94 -11.34
C PRO A 308 -10.49 -9.69 -11.97
N PRO A 309 -11.14 -8.83 -11.16
CA PRO A 309 -11.61 -7.53 -11.65
C PRO A 309 -10.51 -6.81 -12.42
N LYS A 310 -10.85 -6.07 -13.48
CA LYS A 310 -9.88 -5.31 -14.28
C LYS A 310 -9.06 -4.30 -13.46
N GLU A 311 -9.54 -4.00 -12.28
CA GLU A 311 -8.96 -3.05 -11.33
C GLU A 311 -7.90 -3.66 -10.41
N THR A 312 -7.72 -4.99 -10.44
CA THR A 312 -6.69 -5.66 -9.64
C THR A 312 -5.33 -5.41 -10.26
N VAL A 313 -4.57 -4.53 -9.66
CA VAL A 313 -3.19 -4.22 -10.07
C VAL A 313 -2.26 -5.26 -9.46
N HIS A 314 -1.44 -5.90 -10.28
CA HIS A 314 -0.39 -6.78 -9.79
C HIS A 314 0.67 -5.98 -9.05
N GLN A 315 1.04 -6.43 -7.87
CA GLN A 315 2.09 -5.84 -7.04
C GLN A 315 3.44 -6.53 -7.28
N PRO A 316 4.58 -5.89 -6.93
CA PRO A 316 5.88 -6.56 -6.93
C PRO A 316 5.85 -7.81 -6.05
N GLY A 317 6.32 -8.94 -6.60
CA GLY A 317 6.21 -10.25 -5.93
C GLY A 317 5.00 -11.07 -6.36
N ASP A 318 4.01 -10.47 -7.02
CA ASP A 318 2.88 -11.17 -7.59
C ASP A 318 3.30 -12.06 -8.76
N GLY A 319 2.72 -13.23 -8.82
CA GLY A 319 2.95 -14.17 -9.90
C GLY A 319 2.72 -15.62 -9.50
N TRP A 320 2.53 -16.46 -10.50
CA TRP A 320 2.31 -17.88 -10.31
C TRP A 320 3.60 -18.68 -10.43
N VAL A 321 3.93 -19.44 -9.41
CA VAL A 321 5.09 -20.37 -9.38
C VAL A 321 4.60 -21.80 -9.59
N SER A 322 5.16 -22.49 -10.57
CA SER A 322 4.92 -23.94 -10.77
C SER A 322 5.71 -24.71 -9.72
N CYS A 323 5.00 -25.54 -8.96
CA CYS A 323 5.58 -26.28 -7.84
C CYS A 323 5.78 -27.76 -8.17
N ALA A 324 6.76 -28.37 -7.52
CA ALA A 324 6.99 -29.83 -7.58
C ALA A 324 5.81 -30.66 -7.04
N CYS A 325 4.92 -30.05 -6.23
CA CYS A 325 3.68 -30.68 -5.77
C CYS A 325 2.61 -30.84 -6.88
N GLY A 326 2.91 -30.40 -8.12
CA GLY A 326 2.01 -30.44 -9.27
C GLY A 326 0.96 -29.34 -9.30
N ARG A 327 1.02 -28.37 -8.39
CA ARG A 327 0.14 -27.20 -8.33
C ARG A 327 0.89 -25.92 -8.68
N ARG A 328 0.15 -24.86 -8.93
CA ARG A 328 0.68 -23.51 -9.02
C ARG A 328 0.36 -22.79 -7.73
N HIS A 329 1.32 -22.03 -7.23
CA HIS A 329 1.19 -21.20 -6.03
C HIS A 329 1.38 -19.74 -6.38
N TRP A 330 0.68 -18.87 -5.65
CA TRP A 330 0.75 -17.43 -5.82
C TRP A 330 1.92 -16.84 -5.01
N GLY A 331 2.63 -15.86 -5.56
CA GLY A 331 3.79 -15.20 -4.98
C GLY A 331 5.13 -15.74 -5.49
N THR A 332 5.89 -14.92 -6.23
CA THR A 332 7.20 -15.33 -6.81
C THR A 332 8.26 -15.57 -5.75
N ASN A 333 8.16 -14.90 -4.60
CA ASN A 333 9.05 -15.04 -3.45
C ASN A 333 8.44 -15.89 -2.32
N GLY A 334 7.32 -16.58 -2.60
CA GLY A 334 6.49 -17.23 -1.61
C GLY A 334 5.34 -16.34 -1.18
N ALA A 335 4.57 -16.82 -0.19
CA ALA A 335 3.46 -16.08 0.39
C ALA A 335 3.48 -16.18 1.92
N ALA A 336 2.84 -15.22 2.59
CA ALA A 336 2.76 -15.21 4.04
C ALA A 336 1.47 -14.56 4.53
N GLY A 337 1.00 -14.95 5.73
CA GLY A 337 -0.20 -14.38 6.33
C GLY A 337 -0.18 -14.44 7.84
N VAL A 338 -0.98 -13.59 8.50
CA VAL A 338 -1.05 -13.52 9.96
C VAL A 338 -2.25 -14.29 10.48
N LEU A 339 -2.00 -15.29 11.29
CA LEU A 339 -2.99 -15.96 12.13
C LEU A 339 -3.09 -15.21 13.47
N LEU A 340 -3.94 -14.17 13.48
CA LEU A 340 -4.13 -13.32 14.65
C LEU A 340 -5.18 -13.91 15.59
N ALA A 341 -4.80 -14.10 16.84
CA ALA A 341 -5.67 -14.60 17.89
C ALA A 341 -5.88 -13.55 18.99
N ARG A 342 -7.06 -13.58 19.59
CA ARG A 342 -7.38 -12.89 20.84
C ARG A 342 -7.37 -13.88 21.97
N ARG A 343 -7.01 -13.42 23.15
CA ARG A 343 -7.03 -14.23 24.38
C ARG A 343 -8.10 -13.71 25.32
N ASP A 344 -8.77 -14.63 25.96
CA ASP A 344 -9.68 -14.32 27.05
C ASP A 344 -8.88 -13.69 28.20
N PRO A 345 -9.25 -12.50 28.67
CA PRO A 345 -8.48 -11.77 29.68
C PRO A 345 -8.47 -12.43 31.07
N GLN A 346 -9.41 -13.35 31.35
CA GLN A 346 -9.54 -14.02 32.64
C GLN A 346 -8.78 -15.34 32.67
N THR A 347 -8.89 -16.12 31.58
CA THR A 347 -8.30 -17.47 31.51
C THR A 347 -6.96 -17.50 30.77
N GLY A 348 -6.67 -16.49 29.94
CA GLY A 348 -5.52 -16.47 29.04
C GLY A 348 -5.64 -17.40 27.85
N ALA A 349 -6.73 -18.17 27.74
CA ALA A 349 -6.96 -19.07 26.64
C ALA A 349 -7.29 -18.30 25.32
N VAL A 350 -7.03 -18.92 24.19
CA VAL A 350 -7.44 -18.37 22.89
C VAL A 350 -8.96 -18.33 22.82
N SER A 351 -9.53 -17.15 22.57
CA SER A 351 -10.98 -16.93 22.47
C SER A 351 -11.47 -16.79 21.04
N ASP A 352 -10.76 -16.03 20.20
CA ASP A 352 -11.19 -15.68 18.85
C ASP A 352 -10.00 -15.63 17.90
N ILE A 353 -10.28 -15.80 16.61
CA ILE A 353 -9.32 -15.70 15.49
C ILE A 353 -9.85 -14.71 14.45
N VAL A 354 -8.97 -13.87 13.89
CA VAL A 354 -9.33 -13.08 12.73
C VAL A 354 -9.36 -13.97 11.49
N MET A 355 -10.49 -13.99 10.82
CA MET A 355 -10.72 -14.77 9.61
C MET A 355 -11.16 -13.86 8.46
N GLN A 356 -10.66 -14.15 7.27
CA GLN A 356 -10.98 -13.49 6.00
C GLN A 356 -11.90 -14.39 5.18
N HIS A 357 -13.08 -13.91 4.81
CA HIS A 357 -13.96 -14.53 3.83
C HIS A 357 -13.55 -14.05 2.43
N ARG A 358 -12.91 -14.93 1.68
CA ARG A 358 -12.27 -14.61 0.40
C ARG A 358 -13.30 -14.32 -0.70
N ALA A 359 -13.01 -13.33 -1.53
CA ALA A 359 -13.84 -12.99 -2.69
C ALA A 359 -14.06 -14.19 -3.62
N VAL A 360 -15.25 -14.29 -4.21
CA VAL A 360 -15.65 -15.45 -5.03
C VAL A 360 -14.79 -15.65 -6.28
N TRP A 361 -14.15 -14.60 -6.77
CA TRP A 361 -13.26 -14.64 -7.93
C TRP A 361 -11.82 -15.05 -7.60
N SER A 362 -11.42 -15.04 -6.32
CA SER A 362 -10.08 -15.45 -5.90
C SER A 362 -9.90 -16.97 -5.94
N ALA A 363 -8.65 -17.42 -5.81
CA ALA A 363 -8.35 -18.84 -5.71
C ALA A 363 -9.07 -19.47 -4.52
N GLU A 364 -9.84 -20.55 -4.73
CA GLU A 364 -10.76 -21.13 -3.75
C GLU A 364 -11.76 -20.11 -3.16
N GLY A 365 -12.30 -19.20 -4.01
CA GLY A 365 -13.20 -18.14 -3.58
C GLY A 365 -14.41 -18.60 -2.78
N GLY A 366 -14.89 -17.73 -1.89
CA GLY A 366 -15.97 -18.05 -0.95
C GLY A 366 -15.55 -19.02 0.17
N THR A 367 -14.24 -19.22 0.37
CA THR A 367 -13.70 -19.93 1.53
C THR A 367 -13.17 -18.95 2.57
N TRP A 368 -12.95 -19.44 3.79
CA TRP A 368 -12.39 -18.68 4.88
C TRP A 368 -10.90 -19.00 5.03
N GLY A 369 -10.09 -17.98 5.09
CA GLY A 369 -8.64 -18.01 5.27
C GLY A 369 -8.16 -17.05 6.34
N ILE A 370 -6.86 -16.82 6.37
CA ILE A 370 -6.24 -15.74 7.16
C ILE A 370 -5.80 -14.64 6.20
N PRO A 371 -5.77 -13.37 6.64
CA PRO A 371 -5.23 -12.28 5.83
C PRO A 371 -3.78 -12.55 5.45
N GLY A 372 -3.43 -12.37 4.18
CA GLY A 372 -2.07 -12.59 3.68
C GLY A 372 -1.99 -12.80 2.19
N GLY A 373 -0.82 -12.53 1.62
CA GLY A 373 -0.57 -12.55 0.18
C GLY A 373 0.88 -12.80 -0.18
N ALA A 374 1.31 -12.29 -1.34
CA ALA A 374 2.64 -12.49 -1.87
C ALA A 374 3.70 -11.70 -1.08
N ILE A 375 4.86 -12.31 -0.88
CA ILE A 375 6.03 -11.63 -0.29
C ILE A 375 6.67 -10.78 -1.39
N ALA A 376 6.83 -9.48 -1.13
CA ALA A 376 7.46 -8.56 -2.07
C ALA A 376 8.98 -8.76 -2.13
N ASP A 377 9.63 -8.17 -3.15
CA ASP A 377 11.06 -8.26 -3.33
C ASP A 377 11.81 -7.63 -2.14
N GLY A 378 12.66 -8.43 -1.48
CA GLY A 378 13.47 -7.99 -0.35
C GLY A 378 12.80 -8.04 1.01
N GLU A 379 11.52 -8.42 1.10
CA GLU A 379 10.81 -8.63 2.38
C GLU A 379 11.17 -9.98 3.01
N SER A 380 11.26 -10.02 4.33
CA SER A 380 11.17 -11.26 5.07
C SER A 380 9.72 -11.80 5.07
N PRO A 381 9.51 -13.10 5.29
CA PRO A 381 8.15 -13.64 5.38
C PRO A 381 7.28 -13.00 6.48
N ILE A 382 7.89 -12.57 7.58
CA ILE A 382 7.18 -11.88 8.68
C ILE A 382 6.77 -10.48 8.25
N GLU A 383 7.69 -9.73 7.59
CA GLU A 383 7.36 -8.41 7.04
C GLU A 383 6.21 -8.50 6.02
N GLY A 384 6.29 -9.45 5.08
CA GLY A 384 5.23 -9.67 4.10
C GLY A 384 3.88 -9.99 4.76
N ALA A 385 3.85 -10.89 5.75
CA ALA A 385 2.63 -11.23 6.47
C ALA A 385 2.03 -10.01 7.21
N LEU A 386 2.84 -9.22 7.89
CA LEU A 386 2.40 -8.03 8.62
C LEU A 386 1.91 -6.94 7.66
N ARG A 387 2.58 -6.76 6.53
CA ARG A 387 2.18 -5.82 5.49
C ARG A 387 0.82 -6.21 4.89
N GLU A 388 0.69 -7.44 4.41
CA GLU A 388 -0.56 -7.96 3.82
C GLU A 388 -1.73 -7.85 4.81
N SER A 389 -1.52 -8.22 6.07
CA SER A 389 -2.56 -8.12 7.10
C SER A 389 -3.01 -6.69 7.37
N PHE A 390 -2.11 -5.71 7.23
CA PHE A 390 -2.49 -4.32 7.30
C PHE A 390 -3.25 -3.88 6.04
N GLU A 391 -2.80 -4.27 4.85
CA GLU A 391 -3.39 -3.90 3.57
C GLU A 391 -4.80 -4.46 3.41
N GLU A 392 -4.97 -5.75 3.63
CA GLU A 392 -6.25 -6.44 3.44
C GLU A 392 -7.22 -6.25 4.62
N ALA A 393 -6.69 -6.27 5.86
CA ALA A 393 -7.51 -6.45 7.06
C ALA A 393 -7.42 -5.29 8.09
N ASN A 394 -6.68 -4.22 7.78
CA ASN A 394 -6.44 -3.10 8.71
C ASN A 394 -5.86 -3.53 10.06
N ILE A 395 -5.05 -4.58 10.09
CA ILE A 395 -4.36 -5.07 11.28
C ILE A 395 -3.01 -4.38 11.37
N THR A 396 -2.84 -3.49 12.34
CA THR A 396 -1.58 -2.75 12.51
C THR A 396 -0.58 -3.54 13.33
N SER A 397 0.69 -3.53 12.96
CA SER A 397 1.77 -4.19 13.71
C SER A 397 1.96 -3.63 15.12
N GLN A 398 1.49 -2.40 15.38
CA GLN A 398 1.51 -1.80 16.72
C GLN A 398 0.52 -2.44 17.69
N ASP A 399 -0.57 -3.01 17.18
CA ASP A 399 -1.66 -3.56 17.99
C ASP A 399 -1.52 -5.06 18.25
N ILE A 400 -0.56 -5.70 17.57
CA ILE A 400 -0.33 -7.14 17.66
C ILE A 400 1.11 -7.47 18.07
N GLU A 401 1.30 -8.63 18.67
CA GLU A 401 2.60 -9.19 19.00
C GLU A 401 2.80 -10.53 18.29
N VAL A 402 3.87 -10.63 17.52
CA VAL A 402 4.25 -11.87 16.83
C VAL A 402 4.88 -12.81 17.83
N VAL A 403 4.32 -14.01 17.95
CA VAL A 403 4.74 -15.02 18.95
C VAL A 403 5.31 -16.28 18.32
N GLY A 404 5.34 -16.36 17.01
CA GLY A 404 5.96 -17.49 16.29
C GLY A 404 5.62 -17.51 14.81
N SER A 405 6.21 -18.43 14.08
CA SER A 405 5.90 -18.67 12.68
C SER A 405 5.95 -20.16 12.34
N TYR A 406 5.30 -20.50 11.26
CA TYR A 406 5.26 -21.84 10.69
C TYR A 406 5.46 -21.72 9.20
N ARG A 407 6.53 -22.32 8.69
CA ARG A 407 6.88 -22.28 7.27
C ARG A 407 6.62 -23.64 6.64
N GLU A 408 5.73 -23.68 5.65
CA GLU A 408 5.44 -24.84 4.83
C GLU A 408 6.17 -24.71 3.50
N GLU A 409 7.12 -25.61 3.24
CA GLU A 409 7.94 -25.60 2.03
C GLU A 409 7.40 -26.55 0.97
N HIS A 410 7.23 -26.02 -0.24
CA HIS A 410 6.79 -26.74 -1.43
C HIS A 410 7.86 -26.71 -2.56
N GLY A 411 9.11 -26.98 -2.23
CA GLY A 411 10.22 -26.88 -3.17
C GLY A 411 10.65 -25.42 -3.40
N PRO A 412 10.44 -24.84 -4.60
CA PRO A 412 10.86 -23.47 -4.87
C PRO A 412 9.96 -22.39 -4.23
N TRP A 413 8.82 -22.79 -3.66
CA TRP A 413 7.83 -21.93 -3.06
C TRP A 413 7.54 -22.34 -1.61
N ALA A 414 7.22 -21.36 -0.79
CA ALA A 414 6.83 -21.61 0.59
C ALA A 414 5.71 -20.68 1.03
N TYR A 415 4.86 -21.16 1.96
CA TYR A 415 3.92 -20.32 2.69
C TYR A 415 4.37 -20.18 4.14
N THR A 416 4.30 -18.97 4.69
CA THR A 416 4.63 -18.72 6.10
C THR A 416 3.41 -18.21 6.85
N THR A 417 2.92 -18.99 7.81
CA THR A 417 1.89 -18.55 8.75
C THR A 417 2.56 -17.93 9.97
N VAL A 418 2.28 -16.65 10.21
CA VAL A 418 2.79 -15.90 11.35
C VAL A 418 1.74 -15.89 12.45
N PHE A 419 2.07 -16.44 13.61
CA PHE A 419 1.19 -16.45 14.78
C PHE A 419 1.35 -15.15 15.55
N ALA A 420 0.25 -14.48 15.84
CA ALA A 420 0.24 -13.25 16.59
C ALA A 420 -0.91 -13.21 17.60
N PHE A 421 -0.71 -12.45 18.68
CA PHE A 421 -1.77 -12.12 19.64
C PHE A 421 -2.07 -10.61 19.61
N GLU A 422 -3.35 -10.26 19.82
CA GLU A 422 -3.74 -8.90 20.14
C GLU A 422 -3.02 -8.47 21.43
N LYS A 423 -2.32 -7.32 21.40
CA LYS A 423 -1.59 -6.80 22.57
C LYS A 423 -2.54 -6.42 23.70
N PRO A 424 -2.15 -6.60 24.97
CA PRO A 424 -2.93 -6.15 26.13
C PRO A 424 -3.29 -4.67 26.03
N GLY A 425 -4.57 -4.35 26.22
CA GLY A 425 -5.08 -2.97 26.17
C GLY A 425 -5.25 -2.39 24.77
N ARG A 426 -4.94 -3.14 23.74
CA ARG A 426 -5.27 -2.81 22.35
C ARG A 426 -6.58 -3.47 21.94
N ARG A 427 -7.20 -2.93 20.89
CA ARG A 427 -8.40 -3.51 20.30
C ARG A 427 -8.29 -3.45 18.80
N VAL A 428 -7.97 -4.57 18.20
CA VAL A 428 -7.95 -4.69 16.72
C VAL A 428 -9.38 -4.75 16.22
N MET A 429 -9.68 -3.88 15.26
CA MET A 429 -10.96 -3.83 14.54
C MET A 429 -10.69 -4.20 13.08
N PRO A 430 -10.68 -5.51 12.75
CA PRO A 430 -10.41 -5.94 11.39
C PRO A 430 -11.55 -5.51 10.48
N CYS A 431 -11.21 -5.09 9.28
CA CYS A 431 -12.17 -4.76 8.23
C CYS A 431 -11.56 -5.06 6.85
N ALA A 432 -12.40 -5.42 5.89
CA ALA A 432 -11.97 -5.58 4.52
C ALA A 432 -11.61 -4.20 3.93
N ASN A 433 -10.40 -4.07 3.42
CA ASN A 433 -9.89 -2.83 2.83
C ASN A 433 -9.83 -2.87 1.30
N ASP A 434 -10.08 -4.04 0.70
CA ASP A 434 -9.97 -4.28 -0.73
C ASP A 434 -11.10 -5.18 -1.25
N ASP A 435 -11.06 -5.46 -2.56
CA ASP A 435 -12.05 -6.32 -3.22
C ASP A 435 -11.72 -7.81 -3.09
N GLU A 436 -10.61 -8.19 -2.46
CA GLU A 436 -10.18 -9.58 -2.27
C GLU A 436 -10.92 -10.26 -1.13
N SER A 437 -11.57 -9.46 -0.28
CA SER A 437 -12.33 -9.90 0.88
C SER A 437 -13.81 -9.56 0.77
N LEU A 438 -14.70 -10.53 1.02
CA LEU A 438 -16.13 -10.29 1.21
C LEU A 438 -16.38 -9.67 2.59
N GLU A 439 -15.69 -10.18 3.60
CA GLU A 439 -15.71 -9.70 4.98
C GLU A 439 -14.49 -10.20 5.74
N ILE A 440 -14.12 -9.50 6.81
CA ILE A 440 -13.08 -9.93 7.76
C ILE A 440 -13.63 -9.73 9.17
N GLU A 441 -13.64 -10.78 9.96
CA GLU A 441 -14.25 -10.77 11.28
C GLU A 441 -13.46 -11.57 12.33
N TRP A 442 -13.73 -11.32 13.58
CA TRP A 442 -13.35 -12.18 14.69
C TRP A 442 -14.30 -13.38 14.77
N VAL A 443 -13.78 -14.58 14.57
CA VAL A 443 -14.52 -15.85 14.66
C VAL A 443 -14.16 -16.53 15.98
N PRO A 444 -15.11 -16.95 16.82
CA PRO A 444 -14.85 -17.75 18.00
C PRO A 444 -13.99 -18.95 17.66
N PHE A 445 -12.98 -19.22 18.49
CA PHE A 445 -11.94 -20.22 18.21
C PHE A 445 -12.52 -21.63 17.97
N ASP A 446 -13.56 -22.01 18.70
CA ASP A 446 -14.25 -23.29 18.58
C ASP A 446 -15.13 -23.38 17.33
N GLN A 447 -15.51 -22.25 16.72
CA GLN A 447 -16.34 -22.19 15.52
C GLN A 447 -15.52 -22.09 14.21
N VAL A 448 -14.21 -21.93 14.29
CA VAL A 448 -13.36 -21.89 13.09
C VAL A 448 -13.50 -23.15 12.23
N PRO A 449 -13.52 -24.38 12.79
CA PRO A 449 -13.70 -25.60 11.99
C PRO A 449 -15.05 -25.71 11.27
N ASP A 450 -16.07 -24.98 11.73
CA ASP A 450 -17.42 -24.98 11.13
C ASP A 450 -17.49 -24.11 9.87
N ARG A 451 -16.48 -23.26 9.65
CA ARG A 451 -16.37 -22.43 8.44
C ARG A 451 -15.89 -23.29 7.27
N ARG A 452 -16.29 -22.90 6.06
CA ARG A 452 -15.71 -23.49 4.83
C ARG A 452 -14.28 -22.99 4.65
N LEU A 453 -13.33 -23.61 5.33
CA LEU A 453 -11.94 -23.19 5.29
C LEU A 453 -11.28 -23.44 3.94
N LEU A 454 -10.34 -22.55 3.58
CA LEU A 454 -9.35 -22.75 2.52
C LEU A 454 -8.69 -24.14 2.71
N THR A 455 -8.48 -24.88 1.64
CA THR A 455 -8.02 -26.27 1.71
C THR A 455 -6.74 -26.46 2.54
N ALA A 456 -5.74 -25.58 2.35
CA ALA A 456 -4.50 -25.62 3.12
C ALA A 456 -4.79 -25.37 4.61
N LEU A 457 -5.48 -24.28 4.94
CA LEU A 457 -5.82 -23.95 6.32
C LEU A 457 -6.63 -25.05 7.00
N ARG A 458 -7.58 -25.67 6.30
CA ARG A 458 -8.36 -26.80 6.85
C ARG A 458 -7.47 -27.99 7.22
N THR A 459 -6.45 -28.26 6.40
CA THR A 459 -5.51 -29.35 6.65
C THR A 459 -4.65 -29.08 7.87
N ASP A 460 -4.17 -27.83 8.01
CA ASP A 460 -3.23 -27.46 9.06
C ASP A 460 -3.90 -26.96 10.34
N TRP A 461 -5.18 -26.65 10.31
CA TRP A 461 -5.90 -26.09 11.45
C TRP A 461 -5.73 -26.87 12.75
N PRO A 462 -5.82 -28.22 12.80
CA PRO A 462 -5.61 -28.95 14.05
C PRO A 462 -4.24 -28.67 14.69
N ASN A 463 -3.20 -28.55 13.86
CA ASN A 463 -1.84 -28.23 14.31
C ASN A 463 -1.73 -26.77 14.77
N PHE A 464 -2.34 -25.85 14.00
CA PHE A 464 -2.34 -24.43 14.33
C PHE A 464 -3.11 -24.15 15.62
N ALA A 465 -4.26 -24.78 15.79
CA ALA A 465 -5.07 -24.66 17.01
C ALA A 465 -4.30 -25.14 18.25
N ALA A 466 -3.68 -26.32 18.19
CA ALA A 466 -2.86 -26.84 19.28
C ALA A 466 -1.65 -25.93 19.59
N ARG A 467 -1.01 -25.39 18.54
CA ARG A 467 0.13 -24.47 18.67
C ARG A 467 -0.28 -23.14 19.29
N LEU A 468 -1.37 -22.53 18.84
CA LEU A 468 -1.90 -21.29 19.42
C LEU A 468 -2.20 -21.43 20.91
N GLN A 469 -2.83 -22.55 21.31
CA GLN A 469 -3.11 -22.83 22.73
C GLN A 469 -1.82 -22.95 23.55
N LYS A 470 -0.80 -23.63 23.01
CA LYS A 470 0.51 -23.74 23.66
C LYS A 470 1.19 -22.37 23.78
N LEU A 471 1.18 -21.58 22.71
CA LEU A 471 1.74 -20.22 22.70
C LEU A 471 1.00 -19.30 23.69
N ALA A 472 -0.34 -19.38 23.75
CA ALA A 472 -1.14 -18.61 24.69
C ALA A 472 -0.81 -18.94 26.16
N ALA A 473 -0.61 -20.21 26.47
CA ALA A 473 -0.20 -20.66 27.81
C ALA A 473 1.19 -20.12 28.19
N SER A 474 2.16 -20.14 27.25
CA SER A 474 3.51 -19.60 27.45
C SER A 474 3.53 -18.08 27.57
N TYR A 475 2.71 -17.39 26.78
CA TYR A 475 2.58 -15.94 26.79
C TYR A 475 2.13 -15.37 28.13
N GLY A 476 1.21 -16.04 28.83
CA GLY A 476 0.76 -15.64 30.17
C GLY A 476 1.88 -15.66 31.22
N VAL A 477 2.89 -16.53 31.06
CA VAL A 477 4.04 -16.62 31.97
C VAL A 477 5.03 -15.48 31.73
N LEU A 478 5.23 -15.08 30.48
CA LEU A 478 6.18 -14.01 30.09
C LEU A 478 5.69 -12.62 30.51
N HIS A 479 4.38 -12.40 30.56
CA HIS A 479 3.76 -11.10 30.87
C HIS A 479 3.11 -11.03 32.26
N ALA A 480 3.24 -12.07 33.09
CA ALA A 480 2.89 -11.96 34.50
C ALA A 480 3.86 -11.00 35.18
N ALA A 481 3.35 -9.87 35.68
CA ALA A 481 4.17 -8.89 36.38
C ALA A 481 4.96 -9.57 37.48
N PRO A 482 6.26 -9.28 37.70
CA PRO A 482 7.00 -9.77 38.85
C PRO A 482 6.47 -9.06 40.11
N GLY A 483 5.49 -9.66 40.78
CA GLY A 483 4.95 -9.01 41.99
C GLY A 483 3.68 -9.55 42.61
N SER A 484 3.22 -10.75 42.34
CA SER A 484 2.21 -11.40 43.19
C SER A 484 2.71 -12.74 43.74
N ALA A 485 3.83 -12.70 44.47
CA ALA A 485 4.10 -13.76 45.44
C ALA A 485 3.12 -13.58 46.59
N ALA A 486 2.28 -14.57 46.79
CA ALA A 486 1.33 -14.64 47.88
C ALA A 486 2.02 -14.33 49.21
N VAL A 487 1.44 -13.37 49.95
CA VAL A 487 1.65 -13.28 51.38
C VAL A 487 0.61 -14.22 51.99
N GLU A 488 1.09 -15.34 52.53
CA GLU A 488 0.37 -16.10 53.51
C GLU A 488 0.28 -15.32 54.86
#